data_25f83a44b0625cd50c566d7780f2a86f
#
_entry.id   25f83a44b0625cd50c566d7780f2a86f
#
_cell.length_a   1.000
_cell.length_b   1.000
_cell.length_c   1.000
_cell.angle_alpha   90.00
_cell.angle_beta   90.00
_cell.angle_gamma   90.00
#
_symmetry.space_group_name_H-M   'P 1'
#
loop_
_entity.id
_entity.type
_entity.pdbx_description
1 polymer ?
#
loop_
_entity_poly.entity_id
_entity_poly.type
_entity_poly.pdbx_seq_one_letter_code
_entity_poly.pdbx_strand_id
1 'polypeptide(L)'
;MQDYASHHFATEAIVLSAQIESELVDLSERETLEYLRGLGVEDSGVHALIHAVYHLLGLRTFFTTGEKETRAWTIHAGDKAPAAAGTVHSDFERGFIAAETIHYNDLVAADSFAKAREAGKFRLEGKQYEVRDGDVILFRFNV
;
A
#
# COMPACT_ATOMS: atom_id res chain seq x y z
N MET A 1 -15.86 -20.23 12.24
CA MET A 1 -15.27 -20.59 10.92
C MET A 1 -13.81 -20.17 10.83
N GLN A 2 -13.45 -18.94 11.20
CA GLN A 2 -12.06 -18.47 11.27
C GLN A 2 -11.19 -19.34 12.17
N ASP A 3 -11.61 -19.66 13.39
CA ASP A 3 -10.89 -20.54 14.31
C ASP A 3 -10.67 -21.95 13.74
N TYR A 4 -11.65 -22.48 13.00
CA TYR A 4 -11.52 -23.78 12.35
C TYR A 4 -10.47 -23.77 11.25
N ALA A 5 -10.44 -22.74 10.42
CA ALA A 5 -9.48 -22.60 9.34
C ALA A 5 -8.05 -22.45 9.86
N SER A 6 -7.84 -21.60 10.87
CA SER A 6 -6.52 -21.41 11.48
C SER A 6 -5.97 -22.67 12.15
N HIS A 7 -6.82 -23.46 12.82
CA HIS A 7 -6.41 -24.69 13.49
C HIS A 7 -6.16 -25.88 12.55
N HIS A 8 -6.89 -25.96 11.42
CA HIS A 8 -6.83 -27.14 10.54
C HIS A 8 -6.01 -26.94 9.29
N PHE A 9 -5.89 -25.71 8.81
CA PHE A 9 -5.23 -25.41 7.53
C PHE A 9 -4.05 -24.42 7.65
N ALA A 10 -3.77 -23.90 8.85
CA ALA A 10 -2.77 -22.83 9.07
C ALA A 10 -2.95 -21.65 8.09
N THR A 11 -4.20 -21.27 7.82
CA THR A 11 -4.59 -20.24 6.86
C THR A 11 -5.65 -19.32 7.46
N GLU A 12 -5.80 -18.15 6.88
CA GLU A 12 -6.86 -17.20 7.23
C GLU A 12 -8.16 -17.55 6.49
N ALA A 13 -9.28 -17.37 7.17
CA ALA A 13 -10.60 -17.47 6.56
C ALA A 13 -11.24 -16.09 6.51
N ILE A 14 -11.61 -15.65 5.33
CA ILE A 14 -12.31 -14.38 5.11
C ILE A 14 -13.81 -14.67 5.02
N VAL A 15 -14.58 -13.96 5.82
CA VAL A 15 -16.05 -14.02 5.78
C VAL A 15 -16.53 -12.84 4.94
N LEU A 16 -17.29 -13.19 3.90
CA LEU A 16 -17.79 -12.20 2.94
C LEU A 16 -19.30 -12.43 2.75
N SER A 17 -20.08 -11.36 2.78
CA SER A 17 -21.49 -11.37 2.44
C SER A 17 -21.70 -10.77 1.05
N ALA A 18 -21.98 -11.63 0.06
CA ALA A 18 -22.25 -11.18 -1.30
C ALA A 18 -23.45 -10.21 -1.39
N GLN A 19 -24.42 -10.35 -0.49
CA GLN A 19 -25.54 -9.43 -0.43
C GLN A 19 -25.08 -8.02 -0.01
N ILE A 20 -24.34 -7.93 1.10
CA ILE A 20 -23.81 -6.64 1.58
C ILE A 20 -22.94 -6.01 0.49
N GLU A 21 -22.00 -6.76 -0.10
CA GLU A 21 -21.12 -6.23 -1.15
C GLU A 21 -21.91 -5.71 -2.36
N SER A 22 -23.01 -6.36 -2.74
CA SER A 22 -23.85 -5.87 -3.83
C SER A 22 -24.60 -4.57 -3.49
N GLU A 23 -24.96 -4.39 -2.23
CA GLU A 23 -25.61 -3.17 -1.76
C GLU A 23 -24.65 -1.97 -1.66
N LEU A 24 -23.33 -2.24 -1.47
CA LEU A 24 -22.30 -1.20 -1.40
C LEU A 24 -21.96 -0.60 -2.77
N VAL A 25 -22.22 -1.30 -3.88
CA VAL A 25 -21.79 -0.89 -5.23
C VAL A 25 -22.31 0.50 -5.63
N ASP A 26 -23.54 0.81 -5.24
CA ASP A 26 -24.21 2.06 -5.61
C ASP A 26 -24.04 3.19 -4.57
N LEU A 27 -23.30 2.94 -3.48
CA LEU A 27 -23.09 3.89 -2.40
C LEU A 27 -21.81 4.70 -2.62
N SER A 28 -21.84 5.98 -2.23
CA SER A 28 -20.61 6.78 -2.10
C SER A 28 -19.76 6.28 -0.92
N GLU A 29 -18.47 6.62 -0.89
CA GLU A 29 -17.57 6.22 0.21
C GLU A 29 -18.11 6.56 1.61
N ARG A 30 -18.74 7.72 1.74
CA ARG A 30 -19.33 8.16 3.00
C ARG A 30 -20.52 7.29 3.40
N GLU A 31 -21.41 7.02 2.47
CA GLU A 31 -22.58 6.16 2.69
C GLU A 31 -22.17 4.73 3.01
N THR A 32 -21.16 4.21 2.31
CA THR A 32 -20.55 2.91 2.58
C THR A 32 -20.06 2.81 4.02
N LEU A 33 -19.30 3.81 4.49
CA LEU A 33 -18.81 3.84 5.87
C LEU A 33 -19.95 3.91 6.90
N GLU A 34 -20.97 4.72 6.65
CA GLU A 34 -22.14 4.82 7.53
C GLU A 34 -22.92 3.51 7.57
N TYR A 35 -23.11 2.86 6.43
CA TYR A 35 -23.81 1.58 6.30
C TYR A 35 -23.07 0.46 7.05
N LEU A 36 -21.77 0.27 6.80
CA LEU A 36 -20.94 -0.74 7.46
C LEU A 36 -20.89 -0.54 8.98
N ARG A 37 -20.77 0.69 9.45
CA ARG A 37 -20.85 1.02 10.87
C ARG A 37 -22.18 0.65 11.49
N GLY A 38 -23.28 0.88 10.76
CA GLY A 38 -24.64 0.45 11.18
C GLY A 38 -24.76 -1.05 11.37
N LEU A 39 -23.98 -1.85 10.64
CA LEU A 39 -23.89 -3.29 10.75
C LEU A 39 -22.86 -3.78 11.80
N GLY A 40 -22.12 -2.87 12.44
CA GLY A 40 -21.05 -3.19 13.38
C GLY A 40 -19.79 -3.78 12.71
N VAL A 41 -19.57 -3.45 11.44
CA VAL A 41 -18.44 -3.90 10.63
C VAL A 41 -17.55 -2.71 10.31
N GLU A 42 -16.23 -2.87 10.43
CA GLU A 42 -15.28 -1.77 10.20
C GLU A 42 -14.91 -1.60 8.71
N ASP A 43 -14.96 -2.69 7.94
CA ASP A 43 -14.56 -2.69 6.53
C ASP A 43 -15.40 -3.70 5.71
N SER A 44 -15.39 -3.56 4.39
CA SER A 44 -16.08 -4.49 3.50
C SER A 44 -15.35 -5.85 3.44
N GLY A 45 -16.09 -6.92 3.19
CA GLY A 45 -15.50 -8.26 3.03
C GLY A 45 -14.59 -8.34 1.80
N VAL A 46 -14.87 -7.55 0.76
CA VAL A 46 -14.02 -7.47 -0.45
C VAL A 46 -12.68 -6.83 -0.11
N HIS A 47 -12.63 -5.75 0.67
CA HIS A 47 -11.36 -5.16 1.12
C HIS A 47 -10.55 -6.14 1.97
N ALA A 48 -11.19 -6.82 2.93
CA ALA A 48 -10.54 -7.85 3.73
C ALA A 48 -9.97 -8.98 2.86
N LEU A 49 -10.71 -9.40 1.82
CA LEU A 49 -10.24 -10.41 0.86
C LEU A 49 -9.02 -9.92 0.07
N ILE A 50 -9.05 -8.69 -0.44
CA ILE A 50 -7.92 -8.09 -1.19
C ILE A 50 -6.67 -8.08 -0.29
N HIS A 51 -6.78 -7.59 0.94
CA HIS A 51 -5.67 -7.56 1.88
C HIS A 51 -5.09 -8.95 2.16
N ALA A 52 -5.95 -9.94 2.40
CA ALA A 52 -5.52 -11.31 2.64
C ALA A 52 -4.81 -11.92 1.43
N VAL A 53 -5.31 -11.67 0.21
CA VAL A 53 -4.67 -12.13 -1.03
C VAL A 53 -3.31 -11.47 -1.24
N TYR A 54 -3.20 -10.14 -1.02
CA TYR A 54 -1.92 -9.42 -1.08
C TYR A 54 -0.92 -9.99 -0.08
N HIS A 55 -1.34 -10.22 1.15
CA HIS A 55 -0.50 -10.82 2.19
C HIS A 55 -0.06 -12.24 1.81
N LEU A 56 -0.99 -13.08 1.34
CA LEU A 56 -0.71 -14.46 0.93
C LEU A 56 0.30 -14.53 -0.24
N LEU A 57 0.20 -13.61 -1.19
CA LEU A 57 1.10 -13.51 -2.34
C LEU A 57 2.41 -12.79 -2.01
N GLY A 58 2.58 -12.29 -0.79
CA GLY A 58 3.74 -11.50 -0.39
C GLY A 58 3.86 -10.18 -1.16
N LEU A 59 2.73 -9.59 -1.58
CA LEU A 59 2.73 -8.33 -2.31
C LEU A 59 2.78 -7.13 -1.37
N ARG A 60 3.40 -6.07 -1.83
CA ARG A 60 3.45 -4.74 -1.18
C ARG A 60 3.16 -3.66 -2.19
N THR A 61 2.64 -2.55 -1.71
CA THR A 61 2.37 -1.37 -2.53
C THR A 61 3.26 -0.22 -2.07
N PHE A 62 3.91 0.44 -3.01
CA PHE A 62 4.53 1.73 -2.79
C PHE A 62 3.96 2.77 -3.77
N PHE A 63 4.18 4.04 -3.47
CA PHE A 63 3.66 5.14 -4.27
C PHE A 63 4.81 5.97 -4.83
N THR A 64 4.62 6.45 -6.05
CA THR A 64 5.37 7.59 -6.58
C THR A 64 4.43 8.77 -6.72
N THR A 65 4.93 9.98 -6.43
CA THR A 65 4.15 11.19 -6.60
C THR A 65 5.02 12.29 -7.20
N GLY A 66 4.46 13.05 -8.10
CA GLY A 66 5.08 14.15 -8.79
C GLY A 66 4.03 15.24 -9.08
N GLU A 67 4.45 16.29 -9.80
CA GLU A 67 3.55 17.40 -10.15
C GLU A 67 2.35 16.99 -11.01
N LYS A 68 2.49 15.91 -11.79
CA LYS A 68 1.49 15.50 -12.79
C LYS A 68 0.62 14.35 -12.33
N GLU A 69 1.18 13.42 -11.57
CA GLU A 69 0.44 12.22 -11.15
C GLU A 69 0.96 11.65 -9.83
N THR A 70 0.07 10.95 -9.14
CA THR A 70 0.39 10.04 -8.06
C THR A 70 -0.01 8.64 -8.51
N ARG A 71 0.89 7.65 -8.33
CA ARG A 71 0.66 6.29 -8.80
C ARG A 71 1.07 5.26 -7.75
N ALA A 72 0.26 4.20 -7.64
CA ALA A 72 0.55 3.02 -6.85
C ALA A 72 1.26 1.96 -7.72
N TRP A 73 2.25 1.28 -7.12
CA TRP A 73 3.03 0.23 -7.75
C TRP A 73 3.07 -0.99 -6.86
N THR A 74 2.91 -2.16 -7.45
CA THR A 74 2.97 -3.42 -6.71
C THR A 74 4.33 -4.08 -6.89
N ILE A 75 4.91 -4.54 -5.77
CA ILE A 75 6.18 -5.25 -5.68
C ILE A 75 6.03 -6.47 -4.77
N HIS A 76 7.05 -7.31 -4.67
CA HIS A 76 7.10 -8.40 -3.70
C HIS A 76 7.77 -7.96 -2.40
N ALA A 77 7.35 -8.55 -1.31
CA ALA A 77 8.01 -8.37 -0.02
C ALA A 77 9.47 -8.78 -0.10
N GLY A 78 10.38 -7.91 0.34
CA GLY A 78 11.83 -8.11 0.22
C GLY A 78 12.46 -7.46 -1.01
N ASP A 79 11.66 -6.95 -1.95
CA ASP A 79 12.19 -6.21 -3.09
C ASP A 79 12.96 -4.97 -2.62
N LYS A 80 14.15 -4.80 -3.19
CA LYS A 80 15.02 -3.66 -2.89
C LYS A 80 14.71 -2.46 -3.76
N ALA A 81 15.11 -1.29 -3.30
CA ALA A 81 14.84 -0.02 -3.97
C ALA A 81 15.18 0.01 -5.48
N PRO A 82 16.29 -0.58 -5.98
CA PRO A 82 16.53 -0.65 -7.42
C PRO A 82 15.50 -1.50 -8.17
N ALA A 83 15.09 -2.65 -7.63
CA ALA A 83 14.06 -3.49 -8.25
C ALA A 83 12.70 -2.78 -8.27
N ALA A 84 12.32 -2.14 -7.16
CA ALA A 84 11.13 -1.29 -7.09
C ALA A 84 11.17 -0.13 -8.10
N ALA A 85 12.32 0.52 -8.27
CA ALA A 85 12.51 1.53 -9.30
C ALA A 85 12.30 0.97 -10.72
N GLY A 86 12.70 -0.28 -10.94
CA GLY A 86 12.52 -1.02 -12.19
C GLY A 86 11.05 -1.25 -12.56
N THR A 87 10.15 -1.39 -11.58
CA THR A 87 8.71 -1.50 -11.86
C THR A 87 8.13 -0.21 -12.41
N VAL A 88 8.73 0.94 -12.10
CA VAL A 88 8.36 2.24 -12.65
C VAL A 88 8.92 2.41 -14.06
N HIS A 89 10.22 2.21 -14.22
CA HIS A 89 10.90 2.25 -15.51
C HIS A 89 12.27 1.55 -15.45
N SER A 90 12.63 0.80 -16.51
CA SER A 90 13.92 0.09 -16.58
C SER A 90 15.15 1.00 -16.43
N ASP A 91 15.06 2.25 -16.86
CA ASP A 91 16.14 3.23 -16.71
C ASP A 91 16.35 3.62 -15.25
N PHE A 92 15.28 3.64 -14.44
CA PHE A 92 15.37 3.95 -13.02
C PHE A 92 16.14 2.85 -12.27
N GLU A 93 15.96 1.58 -12.65
CA GLU A 93 16.73 0.48 -12.10
C GLU A 93 18.21 0.58 -12.48
N ARG A 94 18.49 0.75 -13.77
CA ARG A 94 19.88 0.80 -14.30
C ARG A 94 20.66 1.97 -13.74
N GLY A 95 20.04 3.15 -13.70
CA GLY A 95 20.65 4.38 -13.23
C GLY A 95 20.45 4.67 -11.75
N PHE A 96 19.95 3.73 -10.94
CA PHE A 96 19.58 3.97 -9.55
C PHE A 96 20.73 4.53 -8.71
N ILE A 97 20.47 5.67 -8.08
CA ILE A 97 21.40 6.34 -7.16
C ILE A 97 20.88 6.20 -5.72
N ALA A 98 19.66 6.65 -5.46
CA ALA A 98 19.05 6.65 -4.13
C ALA A 98 17.52 6.71 -4.23
N ALA A 99 16.85 6.36 -3.15
CA ALA A 99 15.42 6.52 -2.96
C ALA A 99 15.17 7.50 -1.81
N GLU A 100 14.54 8.63 -2.08
CA GLU A 100 14.06 9.54 -1.06
C GLU A 100 12.66 9.08 -0.64
N THR A 101 12.53 8.58 0.59
CA THR A 101 11.39 7.80 1.04
C THR A 101 10.74 8.41 2.28
N ILE A 102 9.43 8.44 2.28
CA ILE A 102 8.60 8.75 3.46
C ILE A 102 7.45 7.75 3.52
N HIS A 103 7.05 7.34 4.72
CA HIS A 103 5.87 6.49 4.84
C HIS A 103 4.59 7.32 4.65
N TYR A 104 3.58 6.74 3.99
CA TYR A 104 2.30 7.39 3.67
C TYR A 104 1.66 8.07 4.90
N ASN A 105 1.59 7.37 6.04
CA ASN A 105 1.00 7.92 7.26
C ASN A 105 1.75 9.16 7.77
N ASP A 106 3.09 9.17 7.69
CA ASP A 106 3.89 10.33 8.08
C ASP A 106 3.66 11.52 7.13
N LEU A 107 3.48 11.25 5.83
CA LEU A 107 3.19 12.28 4.84
C LEU A 107 1.82 12.91 5.06
N VAL A 108 0.78 12.08 5.28
CA VAL A 108 -0.59 12.53 5.56
C VAL A 108 -0.64 13.34 6.86
N ALA A 109 0.02 12.87 7.91
CA ALA A 109 0.09 13.57 9.19
C ALA A 109 0.81 14.93 9.09
N ALA A 110 1.78 15.06 8.18
CA ALA A 110 2.50 16.32 7.94
C ALA A 110 1.73 17.30 7.03
N ASP A 111 0.69 16.85 6.34
CA ASP A 111 -0.17 17.67 5.45
C ASP A 111 0.55 18.21 4.19
N SER A 112 1.88 18.16 4.11
CA SER A 112 2.63 18.52 2.90
C SER A 112 4.05 17.97 2.90
N PHE A 113 4.62 17.84 1.69
CA PHE A 113 6.03 17.45 1.51
C PHE A 113 6.99 18.42 2.20
N ALA A 114 6.73 19.71 2.15
CA ALA A 114 7.58 20.73 2.78
C ALA A 114 7.62 20.55 4.30
N LYS A 115 6.46 20.45 4.95
CA LYS A 115 6.36 20.21 6.40
C LYS A 115 6.98 18.87 6.81
N ALA A 116 6.79 17.82 6.00
CA ALA A 116 7.41 16.53 6.26
C ALA A 116 8.93 16.58 6.19
N ARG A 117 9.51 17.36 5.26
CA ARG A 117 10.96 17.60 5.17
C ARG A 117 11.48 18.38 6.37
N GLU A 118 10.81 19.47 6.74
CA GLU A 118 11.16 20.27 7.93
C GLU A 118 11.11 19.43 9.21
N ALA A 119 10.15 18.49 9.31
CA ALA A 119 10.05 17.56 10.42
C ALA A 119 11.06 16.39 10.36
N GLY A 120 11.95 16.34 9.35
CA GLY A 120 12.95 15.29 9.20
C GLY A 120 12.38 13.89 8.95
N LYS A 121 11.18 13.78 8.37
CA LYS A 121 10.49 12.51 8.13
C LYS A 121 10.99 11.79 6.86
N PHE A 122 11.64 12.50 5.97
CA PHE A 122 12.25 11.89 4.78
C PHE A 122 13.55 11.18 5.12
N ARG A 123 13.70 10.00 4.55
CA ARG A 123 14.90 9.19 4.61
C ARG A 123 15.53 9.12 3.22
N LEU A 124 16.83 9.12 3.15
CA LEU A 124 17.57 8.85 1.91
C LEU A 124 18.12 7.44 1.98
N GLU A 125 17.56 6.56 1.17
CA GLU A 125 17.83 5.14 1.20
C GLU A 125 18.67 4.71 0.00
N GLY A 126 19.57 3.74 0.23
CA GLY A 126 20.48 3.21 -0.79
C GLY A 126 19.96 1.93 -1.43
N LYS A 127 20.84 1.28 -2.23
CA LYS A 127 20.52 0.08 -3.03
C LYS A 127 20.06 -1.14 -2.21
N GLN A 128 20.40 -1.21 -0.92
CA GLN A 128 20.05 -2.35 -0.06
C GLN A 128 18.73 -2.16 0.69
N TYR A 129 18.10 -0.99 0.55
CA TYR A 129 16.83 -0.71 1.20
C TYR A 129 15.73 -1.62 0.67
N GLU A 130 15.08 -2.35 1.56
CA GLU A 130 13.86 -3.10 1.26
C GLU A 130 12.66 -2.16 1.35
N VAL A 131 11.95 -2.01 0.24
CA VAL A 131 10.79 -1.14 0.16
C VAL A 131 9.66 -1.69 1.04
N ARG A 132 9.08 -0.81 1.84
CA ARG A 132 8.00 -1.15 2.76
C ARG A 132 6.65 -0.82 2.14
N ASP A 133 5.63 -1.57 2.57
CA ASP A 133 4.26 -1.26 2.20
C ASP A 133 3.87 0.15 2.66
N GLY A 134 3.25 0.93 1.78
CA GLY A 134 2.89 2.32 2.05
C GLY A 134 4.03 3.34 1.95
N ASP A 135 5.22 2.96 1.48
CA ASP A 135 6.28 3.94 1.19
C ASP A 135 5.89 4.85 0.02
N VAL A 136 6.11 6.13 0.17
CA VAL A 136 6.05 7.13 -0.91
C VAL A 136 7.48 7.46 -1.29
N ILE A 137 7.85 7.21 -2.55
CA ILE A 137 9.25 7.20 -2.99
C ILE A 137 9.48 8.15 -4.16
N LEU A 138 10.54 8.97 -4.05
CA LEU A 138 11.13 9.70 -5.15
C LEU A 138 12.48 9.06 -5.50
N PHE A 139 12.57 8.40 -6.66
CA PHE A 139 13.80 7.79 -7.12
C PHE A 139 14.74 8.83 -7.70
N ARG A 140 16.01 8.78 -7.29
CA ARG A 140 17.12 9.52 -7.89
C ARG A 140 17.91 8.56 -8.75
N PHE A 141 18.05 8.89 -10.01
CA PHE A 141 18.74 8.06 -11.00
C PHE A 141 19.50 8.92 -11.99
N ASN A 142 20.47 8.32 -12.68
CA ASN A 142 21.23 8.93 -13.76
C ASN A 142 21.36 7.93 -14.89
N VAL A 143 20.95 8.30 -16.10
CA VAL A 143 21.02 7.54 -17.35
C VAL A 143 21.74 8.30 -18.42
#